data_a8df743603640e79e596a3715b1c8527
#
_entry.id   a8df743603640e79e596a3715b1c8527
#
_cell.length_a   1.000
_cell.length_b   1.000
_cell.length_c   1.000
_cell.angle_alpha   90.00
_cell.angle_beta   90.00
_cell.angle_gamma   90.00
#
_symmetry.space_group_name_H-M   'P 1'
#
loop_
_entity.id
_entity.type
_entity.pdbx_description
1 polymer ?
#
loop_
_entity_poly.entity_id
_entity_poly.type
_entity_poly.pdbx_seq_one_letter_code
_entity_poly.pdbx_strand_id
1 'polypeptide(L)'
;MSEDALNSSDAGRDYLTRYQRAIAGKTQQQFELETSEWESQMDAWNAAVETVRQTNPNATSSELSEQCGTCPWPPPLTPTSQWRPCGPFHAMLERIMPYSLAGFLWYQGEEDEQYCGFYRELLGMMIGEWRALWSENLPFLIVQLPQWIDGKTAADGNDPMRWPVLREAQWDAAQSIDNVYAICTICLLYTSPSPRDRSVS
;
A
#
# COMPACT_ATOMS: atom_id res chain seq x y z
N MET A 1 1.28 12.45 2.80
CA MET A 1 2.13 13.64 2.68
C MET A 1 1.35 14.75 2.00
N SER A 2 1.72 16.01 2.28
CA SER A 2 1.22 17.20 1.58
C SER A 2 1.76 17.29 0.15
N GLU A 3 1.14 18.16 -0.65
CA GLU A 3 1.62 18.43 -2.02
C GLU A 3 2.98 19.12 -2.02
N ASP A 4 3.22 20.02 -1.07
CA ASP A 4 4.51 20.70 -0.91
C ASP A 4 5.63 19.70 -0.59
N ALA A 5 5.39 18.75 0.31
CA ALA A 5 6.35 17.70 0.60
C ALA A 5 6.65 16.85 -0.63
N LEU A 6 5.63 16.40 -1.36
CA LEU A 6 5.83 15.62 -2.58
C LEU A 6 6.59 16.41 -3.65
N ASN A 7 6.29 17.70 -3.84
CA ASN A 7 7.00 18.55 -4.80
C ASN A 7 8.46 18.83 -4.44
N SER A 8 8.86 18.60 -3.20
CA SER A 8 10.24 18.84 -2.74
C SER A 8 11.26 17.81 -3.24
N SER A 9 10.82 16.68 -3.80
CA SER A 9 11.69 15.61 -4.27
C SER A 9 11.36 15.10 -5.67
N ASP A 10 12.32 14.44 -6.32
CA ASP A 10 12.09 13.82 -7.63
C ASP A 10 11.10 12.67 -7.55
N ALA A 11 11.20 11.84 -6.52
CA ALA A 11 10.29 10.73 -6.27
C ALA A 11 8.84 11.21 -6.07
N GLY A 12 8.64 12.25 -5.27
CA GLY A 12 7.31 12.83 -5.04
C GLY A 12 6.74 13.48 -6.30
N ARG A 13 7.56 14.23 -7.05
CA ARG A 13 7.14 14.83 -8.34
C ARG A 13 6.78 13.76 -9.37
N ASP A 14 7.50 12.65 -9.43
CA ASP A 14 7.16 11.55 -10.31
C ASP A 14 5.81 10.93 -9.94
N TYR A 15 5.55 10.74 -8.63
CA TYR A 15 4.26 10.26 -8.13
C TYR A 15 3.09 11.19 -8.52
N LEU A 16 3.24 12.49 -8.31
CA LEU A 16 2.24 13.48 -8.71
C LEU A 16 2.02 13.50 -10.23
N THR A 17 3.10 13.44 -11.00
CA THR A 17 3.04 13.45 -12.46
C THR A 17 2.32 12.22 -13.02
N ARG A 18 2.56 11.04 -12.47
CA ARG A 18 1.86 9.81 -12.86
C ARG A 18 0.36 9.92 -12.62
N TYR A 19 -0.04 10.42 -11.46
CA TYR A 19 -1.44 10.66 -11.16
C TYR A 19 -2.07 11.67 -12.13
N GLN A 20 -1.42 12.82 -12.33
CA GLN A 20 -1.91 13.84 -13.25
C GLN A 20 -2.09 13.30 -14.68
N ARG A 21 -1.15 12.48 -15.16
CA ARG A 21 -1.27 11.84 -16.48
C ARG A 21 -2.44 10.86 -16.54
N ALA A 22 -2.70 10.14 -15.47
CA ALA A 22 -3.80 9.16 -15.41
C ALA A 22 -5.20 9.81 -15.50
N ILE A 23 -5.33 11.05 -15.00
CA ILE A 23 -6.60 11.79 -15.00
C ILE A 23 -6.70 12.84 -16.11
N ALA A 24 -5.60 13.19 -16.78
CA ALA A 24 -5.56 14.27 -17.76
C ALA A 24 -6.49 14.03 -18.95
N GLY A 25 -7.20 15.08 -19.34
CA GLY A 25 -8.06 15.08 -20.53
C GLY A 25 -9.38 14.34 -20.38
N LYS A 26 -9.66 13.74 -19.21
CA LYS A 26 -10.93 13.07 -18.94
C LYS A 26 -11.98 14.04 -18.41
N THR A 27 -13.21 13.86 -18.87
CA THR A 27 -14.39 14.58 -18.36
C THR A 27 -14.98 13.87 -17.15
N GLN A 28 -15.81 14.57 -16.39
CA GLN A 28 -16.53 13.98 -15.26
C GLN A 28 -17.36 12.74 -15.68
N GLN A 29 -18.02 12.80 -16.83
CA GLN A 29 -18.79 11.68 -17.36
C GLN A 29 -17.90 10.45 -17.67
N GLN A 30 -16.70 10.66 -18.16
CA GLN A 30 -15.76 9.56 -18.41
C GLN A 30 -15.29 8.91 -17.10
N PHE A 31 -15.02 9.69 -16.05
CA PHE A 31 -14.70 9.13 -14.74
C PHE A 31 -15.88 8.30 -14.17
N GLU A 32 -17.09 8.81 -14.28
CA GLU A 32 -18.30 8.10 -13.82
C GLU A 32 -18.51 6.79 -14.58
N LEU A 33 -18.32 6.80 -15.90
CA LEU A 33 -18.41 5.62 -16.73
C LEU A 33 -17.34 4.58 -16.35
N GLU A 34 -16.07 4.97 -16.30
CA GLU A 34 -14.96 4.06 -15.92
C GLU A 34 -15.18 3.46 -14.52
N THR A 35 -15.67 4.25 -13.58
CA THR A 35 -15.98 3.78 -12.23
C THR A 35 -17.12 2.77 -12.23
N SER A 36 -18.20 3.06 -12.96
CA SER A 36 -19.36 2.15 -13.07
C SER A 36 -19.01 0.84 -13.77
N GLU A 37 -18.18 0.90 -14.82
CA GLU A 37 -17.67 -0.30 -15.49
C GLU A 37 -16.80 -1.14 -14.56
N TRP A 38 -15.91 -0.50 -13.80
CA TRP A 38 -15.08 -1.19 -12.82
C TRP A 38 -15.92 -1.83 -11.70
N GLU A 39 -16.90 -1.11 -11.14
CA GLU A 39 -17.81 -1.62 -10.12
C GLU A 39 -18.56 -2.87 -10.63
N SER A 40 -19.07 -2.82 -11.86
CA SER A 40 -19.73 -3.96 -12.48
C SER A 40 -18.82 -5.18 -12.65
N GLN A 41 -17.55 -4.96 -13.05
CA GLN A 41 -16.56 -6.02 -13.16
C GLN A 41 -16.18 -6.60 -11.78
N MET A 42 -16.05 -5.75 -10.78
CA MET A 42 -15.76 -6.17 -9.41
C MET A 42 -16.89 -6.98 -8.80
N ASP A 43 -18.14 -6.56 -9.03
CA ASP A 43 -19.32 -7.30 -8.57
C ASP A 43 -19.41 -8.68 -9.22
N ALA A 44 -19.16 -8.74 -10.53
CA ALA A 44 -19.14 -10.01 -11.25
C ALA A 44 -18.02 -10.94 -10.74
N TRP A 45 -16.83 -10.39 -10.49
CA TRP A 45 -15.72 -11.16 -9.94
C TRP A 45 -16.02 -11.64 -8.51
N ASN A 46 -16.57 -10.79 -7.65
CA ASN A 46 -16.95 -11.15 -6.28
C ASN A 46 -18.01 -12.27 -6.27
N ALA A 47 -19.00 -12.21 -7.16
CA ALA A 47 -20.01 -13.25 -7.29
C ALA A 47 -19.41 -14.60 -7.74
N ALA A 48 -18.45 -14.57 -8.66
CA ALA A 48 -17.73 -15.78 -9.07
C ALA A 48 -16.89 -16.36 -7.92
N VAL A 49 -16.17 -15.53 -7.17
CA VAL A 49 -15.42 -15.93 -5.97
C VAL A 49 -16.33 -16.56 -4.93
N GLU A 50 -17.48 -15.96 -4.66
CA GLU A 50 -18.45 -16.51 -3.70
C GLU A 50 -18.94 -17.88 -4.12
N THR A 51 -19.21 -18.08 -5.42
CA THR A 51 -19.62 -19.38 -5.98
C THR A 51 -18.54 -20.44 -5.78
N VAL A 52 -17.26 -20.11 -6.02
CA VAL A 52 -16.13 -21.02 -5.79
C VAL A 52 -16.01 -21.36 -4.30
N ARG A 53 -16.13 -20.37 -3.43
CA ARG A 53 -16.01 -20.56 -1.97
C ARG A 53 -17.16 -21.39 -1.36
N GLN A 54 -18.31 -21.44 -2.00
CA GLN A 54 -19.39 -22.36 -1.56
C GLN A 54 -19.01 -23.82 -1.72
N THR A 55 -18.19 -24.16 -2.71
CA THR A 55 -17.72 -25.52 -2.95
C THR A 55 -16.32 -25.78 -2.40
N ASN A 56 -15.47 -24.77 -2.33
CA ASN A 56 -14.14 -24.80 -1.76
C ASN A 56 -13.90 -23.57 -0.85
N PRO A 57 -14.33 -23.62 0.44
CA PRO A 57 -14.20 -22.49 1.37
C PRO A 57 -12.75 -22.02 1.59
N ASN A 58 -11.78 -22.90 1.36
CA ASN A 58 -10.34 -22.64 1.55
C ASN A 58 -9.61 -22.40 0.23
N ALA A 59 -10.34 -22.03 -0.84
CA ALA A 59 -9.73 -21.74 -2.13
C ALA A 59 -8.62 -20.67 -1.98
N THR A 60 -7.44 -21.00 -2.46
CA THR A 60 -6.28 -20.11 -2.48
C THR A 60 -6.46 -18.98 -3.50
N SER A 61 -5.67 -17.91 -3.36
CA SER A 61 -5.69 -16.81 -4.34
C SER A 61 -5.36 -17.29 -5.76
N SER A 62 -4.48 -18.27 -5.92
CA SER A 62 -4.14 -18.86 -7.22
C SER A 62 -5.34 -19.60 -7.82
N GLU A 63 -6.02 -20.45 -7.04
CA GLU A 63 -7.20 -21.18 -7.49
C GLU A 63 -8.35 -20.24 -7.84
N LEU A 64 -8.56 -19.18 -7.06
CA LEU A 64 -9.55 -18.16 -7.37
C LEU A 64 -9.20 -17.42 -8.67
N SER A 65 -7.93 -17.07 -8.88
CA SER A 65 -7.49 -16.43 -10.12
C SER A 65 -7.67 -17.32 -11.34
N GLU A 66 -7.43 -18.63 -11.21
CA GLU A 66 -7.64 -19.61 -12.29
C GLU A 66 -9.12 -19.80 -12.64
N GLN A 67 -10.00 -19.80 -11.65
CA GLN A 67 -11.43 -20.08 -11.83
C GLN A 67 -12.27 -18.83 -12.10
N CYS A 68 -11.94 -17.70 -11.48
CA CYS A 68 -12.71 -16.46 -11.57
C CYS A 68 -12.04 -15.40 -12.46
N GLY A 69 -10.82 -15.67 -12.94
CA GLY A 69 -10.00 -14.68 -13.64
C GLY A 69 -9.31 -13.70 -12.70
N THR A 70 -8.58 -12.76 -13.28
CA THR A 70 -7.83 -11.75 -12.52
C THR A 70 -8.79 -10.78 -11.82
N CYS A 71 -8.55 -10.53 -10.53
CA CYS A 71 -9.29 -9.51 -9.79
C CYS A 71 -9.15 -8.14 -10.49
N PRO A 72 -10.24 -7.41 -10.76
CA PRO A 72 -10.19 -6.11 -11.43
C PRO A 72 -9.73 -4.98 -10.49
N TRP A 73 -8.71 -5.22 -9.72
CA TRP A 73 -8.03 -4.26 -8.84
C TRP A 73 -6.78 -3.68 -9.52
N PRO A 74 -6.43 -2.41 -9.35
CA PRO A 74 -7.07 -1.38 -8.52
C PRO A 74 -8.23 -0.66 -9.23
N PRO A 75 -9.05 0.13 -8.48
CA PRO A 75 -10.08 0.98 -9.07
C PRO A 75 -9.47 2.08 -9.96
N PRO A 76 -10.24 2.64 -10.90
CA PRO A 76 -9.78 3.74 -11.72
C PRO A 76 -9.47 4.98 -10.88
N LEU A 77 -8.40 5.69 -11.24
CA LEU A 77 -8.04 6.95 -10.58
C LEU A 77 -8.96 8.07 -11.06
N THR A 78 -9.52 8.79 -10.11
CA THR A 78 -10.38 9.97 -10.34
C THR A 78 -9.92 11.14 -9.48
N PRO A 79 -10.35 12.39 -9.76
CA PRO A 79 -10.04 13.54 -8.91
C PRO A 79 -10.54 13.42 -7.46
N THR A 80 -11.53 12.55 -7.21
CA THR A 80 -12.13 12.30 -5.90
C THR A 80 -11.73 10.94 -5.32
N SER A 81 -10.93 10.15 -6.02
CA SER A 81 -10.46 8.84 -5.56
C SER A 81 -9.78 8.95 -4.21
N GLN A 82 -10.03 7.98 -3.33
CA GLN A 82 -9.28 7.84 -2.07
C GLN A 82 -7.78 7.59 -2.29
N TRP A 83 -7.42 7.11 -3.48
CA TRP A 83 -6.05 6.84 -3.90
C TRP A 83 -5.35 8.04 -4.55
N ARG A 84 -6.02 9.20 -4.61
CA ARG A 84 -5.38 10.42 -5.13
C ARG A 84 -4.23 10.84 -4.23
N PRO A 85 -3.17 11.45 -4.77
CA PRO A 85 -2.11 12.07 -3.98
C PRO A 85 -2.69 13.02 -2.94
N CYS A 86 -2.06 13.07 -1.77
CA CYS A 86 -2.44 13.93 -0.64
C CYS A 86 -3.86 13.69 -0.05
N GLY A 87 -4.67 12.80 -0.66
CA GLY A 87 -6.03 12.54 -0.20
C GLY A 87 -6.12 12.14 1.27
N PRO A 88 -5.44 11.06 1.71
CA PRO A 88 -5.40 10.67 3.11
C PRO A 88 -4.75 11.71 4.03
N PHE A 89 -3.81 12.51 3.53
CA PHE A 89 -3.21 13.61 4.29
C PHE A 89 -4.28 14.62 4.72
N HIS A 90 -5.04 15.16 3.79
CA HIS A 90 -6.08 16.15 4.07
C HIS A 90 -7.31 15.56 4.78
N ALA A 91 -7.72 14.34 4.41
CA ALA A 91 -8.93 13.74 4.96
C ALA A 91 -8.73 13.16 6.36
N MET A 92 -7.53 12.73 6.70
CA MET A 92 -7.24 11.98 7.94
C MET A 92 -6.20 12.69 8.80
N LEU A 93 -4.98 12.91 8.29
CA LEU A 93 -3.86 13.38 9.10
C LEU A 93 -4.09 14.80 9.65
N GLU A 94 -4.52 15.74 8.83
CA GLU A 94 -4.83 17.10 9.25
C GLU A 94 -5.92 17.16 10.33
N ARG A 95 -6.81 16.16 10.36
CA ARG A 95 -7.89 16.08 11.34
C ARG A 95 -7.42 15.66 12.72
N ILE A 96 -6.33 14.91 12.80
CA ILE A 96 -5.77 14.45 14.08
C ILE A 96 -4.64 15.33 14.60
N MET A 97 -4.10 16.27 13.82
CA MET A 97 -3.03 17.17 14.24
C MET A 97 -3.27 17.90 15.56
N PRO A 98 -4.52 18.30 15.93
CA PRO A 98 -4.76 18.93 17.23
C PRO A 98 -4.57 18.03 18.44
N TYR A 99 -4.50 16.69 18.24
CA TYR A 99 -4.38 15.75 19.35
C TYR A 99 -2.91 15.46 19.65
N SER A 100 -2.57 15.38 20.95
CA SER A 100 -1.24 14.93 21.37
C SER A 100 -1.05 13.45 21.04
N LEU A 101 0.11 13.12 20.53
CA LEU A 101 0.51 11.75 20.18
C LEU A 101 1.75 11.34 20.99
N ALA A 102 1.83 10.06 21.36
CA ALA A 102 3.04 9.47 21.92
C ALA A 102 4.05 8.99 20.84
N GLY A 103 3.59 8.81 19.60
CA GLY A 103 4.37 8.34 18.47
C GLY A 103 3.49 7.73 17.39
N PHE A 104 4.13 7.18 16.37
CA PHE A 104 3.47 6.56 15.22
C PHE A 104 3.82 5.08 15.12
N LEU A 105 2.81 4.24 14.87
CA LEU A 105 2.99 2.85 14.43
C LEU A 105 2.76 2.82 12.92
N TRP A 106 3.77 2.39 12.17
CA TRP A 106 3.72 2.37 10.71
C TRP A 106 3.78 0.94 10.19
N TYR A 107 2.71 0.49 9.57
CA TYR A 107 2.63 -0.81 8.90
C TYR A 107 2.00 -0.61 7.52
N GLN A 108 2.82 -0.57 6.47
CA GLN A 108 2.41 -0.26 5.10
C GLN A 108 3.57 -0.59 4.14
N GLY A 109 3.27 -0.78 2.87
CA GLY A 109 4.25 -0.88 1.79
C GLY A 109 3.87 -1.85 0.68
N GLU A 110 2.84 -2.67 0.87
CA GLU A 110 2.45 -3.72 -0.06
C GLU A 110 2.16 -3.18 -1.47
N GLU A 111 1.40 -2.09 -1.55
CA GLU A 111 1.04 -1.44 -2.83
C GLU A 111 2.20 -0.66 -3.46
N ASP A 112 3.27 -0.42 -2.70
CA ASP A 112 4.46 0.28 -3.18
C ASP A 112 5.51 -0.65 -3.81
N GLU A 113 5.23 -1.95 -3.91
CA GLU A 113 6.16 -2.92 -4.49
C GLU A 113 6.67 -2.49 -5.87
N GLN A 114 5.77 -2.04 -6.75
CA GLN A 114 6.12 -1.60 -8.10
C GLN A 114 6.99 -0.34 -8.11
N TYR A 115 7.02 0.40 -7.02
CA TYR A 115 7.73 1.66 -6.84
C TYR A 115 8.77 1.60 -5.72
N CYS A 116 9.21 0.40 -5.36
CA CYS A 116 10.12 0.14 -4.24
C CYS A 116 11.39 1.01 -4.26
N GLY A 117 11.87 1.40 -5.44
CA GLY A 117 13.03 2.28 -5.59
C GLY A 117 12.84 3.70 -5.01
N PHE A 118 11.61 4.17 -4.87
CA PHE A 118 11.30 5.47 -4.28
C PHE A 118 10.89 5.38 -2.81
N TYR A 119 10.59 4.19 -2.33
CA TYR A 119 10.00 3.99 -1.00
C TYR A 119 10.86 4.55 0.12
N ARG A 120 12.17 4.33 0.08
CA ARG A 120 13.12 4.82 1.09
C ARG A 120 13.07 6.34 1.25
N GLU A 121 13.11 7.06 0.12
CA GLU A 121 13.07 8.51 0.09
C GLU A 121 11.72 9.02 0.61
N LEU A 122 10.62 8.50 0.08
CA LEU A 122 9.27 8.91 0.45
C LEU A 122 8.94 8.59 1.92
N LEU A 123 9.42 7.46 2.46
CA LEU A 123 9.25 7.12 3.88
C LEU A 123 9.99 8.11 4.78
N GLY A 124 11.23 8.45 4.45
CA GLY A 124 11.99 9.44 5.20
C GLY A 124 11.36 10.83 5.17
N MET A 125 10.89 11.25 4.01
CA MET A 125 10.17 12.52 3.85
C MET A 125 8.87 12.55 4.67
N MET A 126 8.09 11.48 4.64
CA MET A 126 6.86 11.35 5.41
C MET A 126 7.13 11.48 6.91
N ILE A 127 8.14 10.77 7.42
CA ILE A 127 8.54 10.85 8.84
C ILE A 127 8.90 12.28 9.22
N GLY A 128 9.69 12.95 8.39
CA GLY A 128 10.10 14.34 8.62
C GLY A 128 8.92 15.30 8.61
N GLU A 129 8.03 15.19 7.64
CA GLU A 129 6.83 16.02 7.54
C GLU A 129 5.90 15.81 8.75
N TRP A 130 5.63 14.57 9.13
CA TRP A 130 4.73 14.30 10.23
C TRP A 130 5.27 14.81 11.57
N ARG A 131 6.58 14.71 11.79
CA ARG A 131 7.23 15.33 12.95
C ARG A 131 7.11 16.85 12.94
N ALA A 132 7.28 17.48 11.78
CA ALA A 132 7.12 18.92 11.63
C ALA A 132 5.70 19.38 11.96
N LEU A 133 4.67 18.63 11.58
CA LEU A 133 3.27 18.94 11.87
C LEU A 133 2.98 18.99 13.38
N TRP A 134 3.60 18.13 14.18
CA TRP A 134 3.47 18.15 15.64
C TRP A 134 4.53 19.00 16.35
N SER A 135 5.50 19.55 15.59
CA SER A 135 6.66 20.26 16.13
C SER A 135 7.44 19.45 17.20
N GLU A 136 7.44 18.14 17.07
CA GLU A 136 8.06 17.22 18.01
C GLU A 136 8.78 16.09 17.27
N ASN A 137 9.91 15.63 17.81
CA ASN A 137 10.62 14.45 17.31
C ASN A 137 9.94 13.17 17.80
N LEU A 138 8.67 12.97 17.37
CA LEU A 138 7.87 11.82 17.77
C LEU A 138 8.51 10.50 17.31
N PRO A 139 8.51 9.45 18.15
CA PRO A 139 9.02 8.14 17.76
C PRO A 139 8.15 7.51 16.66
N PHE A 140 8.81 6.86 15.71
CA PHE A 140 8.19 5.97 14.73
C PHE A 140 8.59 4.53 15.03
N LEU A 141 7.62 3.64 15.09
CA LEU A 141 7.81 2.20 15.14
C LEU A 141 7.31 1.59 13.84
N ILE A 142 8.23 1.20 12.99
CA ILE A 142 7.95 0.56 11.71
C ILE A 142 7.79 -0.93 11.95
N VAL A 143 6.63 -1.46 11.61
CA VAL A 143 6.41 -2.90 11.50
C VAL A 143 6.85 -3.30 10.09
N GLN A 144 8.01 -3.93 9.98
CA GLN A 144 8.56 -4.35 8.70
C GLN A 144 7.62 -5.37 8.05
N LEU A 145 7.37 -5.23 6.75
CA LEU A 145 6.55 -6.18 6.01
C LEU A 145 7.06 -7.61 6.18
N PRO A 146 6.17 -8.61 6.27
CA PRO A 146 6.57 -10.01 6.32
C PRO A 146 7.26 -10.43 5.02
N GLN A 147 7.85 -11.59 5.01
CA GLN A 147 8.33 -12.21 3.77
C GLN A 147 7.13 -12.59 2.90
N TRP A 148 7.18 -12.22 1.62
CA TRP A 148 6.17 -12.59 0.65
C TRP A 148 6.79 -12.79 -0.73
N ILE A 149 6.27 -13.75 -1.46
CA ILE A 149 6.56 -14.02 -2.86
C ILE A 149 5.31 -14.70 -3.46
N ASP A 150 4.89 -14.27 -4.63
CA ASP A 150 3.78 -14.94 -5.30
C ASP A 150 4.18 -16.34 -5.81
N GLY A 151 3.18 -17.24 -5.88
CA GLY A 151 3.42 -18.65 -6.19
C GLY A 151 4.04 -18.88 -7.57
N LYS A 152 3.72 -18.03 -8.57
CA LYS A 152 4.29 -18.13 -9.91
C LYS A 152 5.75 -17.72 -9.92
N THR A 153 6.06 -16.57 -9.32
CA THR A 153 7.44 -16.09 -9.16
C THR A 153 8.30 -17.10 -8.41
N ALA A 154 7.76 -17.71 -7.35
CA ALA A 154 8.45 -18.76 -6.61
C ALA A 154 8.75 -19.99 -7.46
N ALA A 155 7.81 -20.40 -8.33
CA ALA A 155 7.98 -21.55 -9.22
C ALA A 155 8.97 -21.26 -10.37
N ASP A 156 8.91 -20.06 -10.94
CA ASP A 156 9.75 -19.65 -12.08
C ASP A 156 11.18 -19.26 -11.67
N GLY A 157 11.41 -18.98 -10.37
CA GLY A 157 12.71 -18.54 -9.84
C GLY A 157 13.15 -17.15 -10.30
N ASN A 158 12.25 -16.35 -10.85
CA ASN A 158 12.49 -15.02 -11.39
C ASN A 158 11.93 -13.91 -10.49
N ASP A 159 12.37 -13.87 -9.23
CA ASP A 159 11.99 -12.81 -8.32
C ASP A 159 12.62 -11.46 -8.74
N PRO A 160 11.82 -10.42 -9.07
CA PRO A 160 12.33 -9.08 -9.36
C PRO A 160 12.94 -8.38 -8.14
N MET A 161 12.98 -9.03 -6.98
CA MET A 161 13.56 -8.54 -5.72
C MET A 161 12.95 -7.24 -5.20
N ARG A 162 11.76 -6.88 -5.62
CA ARG A 162 11.09 -5.63 -5.22
C ARG A 162 10.69 -5.63 -3.76
N TRP A 163 10.18 -6.75 -3.29
CA TRP A 163 9.76 -6.93 -1.91
C TRP A 163 10.94 -6.87 -0.91
N PRO A 164 12.07 -7.55 -1.17
CA PRO A 164 13.29 -7.37 -0.39
C PRO A 164 13.76 -5.91 -0.33
N VAL A 165 13.75 -5.18 -1.46
CA VAL A 165 14.14 -3.76 -1.52
C VAL A 165 13.25 -2.89 -0.62
N LEU A 166 11.93 -3.13 -0.64
CA LEU A 166 10.98 -2.44 0.23
C LEU A 166 11.30 -2.68 1.71
N ARG A 167 11.51 -3.93 2.08
CA ARG A 167 11.85 -4.32 3.45
C ARG A 167 13.19 -3.75 3.92
N GLU A 168 14.17 -3.72 3.02
CA GLU A 168 15.46 -3.07 3.27
C GLU A 168 15.28 -1.58 3.55
N ALA A 169 14.48 -0.88 2.74
CA ALA A 169 14.18 0.53 2.94
C ALA A 169 13.51 0.82 4.30
N GLN A 170 12.62 -0.06 4.76
CA GLN A 170 12.01 0.03 6.09
C GLN A 170 13.04 -0.14 7.22
N TRP A 171 13.97 -1.08 7.05
CA TRP A 171 15.05 -1.31 8.00
C TRP A 171 16.04 -0.13 8.02
N ASP A 172 16.41 0.35 6.85
CA ASP A 172 17.33 1.48 6.68
C ASP A 172 16.79 2.76 7.32
N ALA A 173 15.49 3.00 7.28
CA ALA A 173 14.89 4.14 7.97
C ALA A 173 15.13 4.07 9.48
N ALA A 174 15.04 2.89 10.08
CA ALA A 174 15.33 2.70 11.51
C ALA A 174 16.83 2.82 11.85
N GLN A 175 17.73 2.60 10.88
CA GLN A 175 19.17 2.73 11.11
C GLN A 175 19.68 4.16 10.87
N SER A 176 19.00 4.93 10.02
CA SER A 176 19.51 6.23 9.56
C SER A 176 18.75 7.44 10.09
N ILE A 177 17.54 7.27 10.59
CA ILE A 177 16.70 8.35 11.09
C ILE A 177 16.59 8.23 12.62
N ASP A 178 16.96 9.30 13.31
CA ASP A 178 16.87 9.35 14.78
C ASP A 178 15.44 9.09 15.27
N ASN A 179 15.29 8.40 16.40
CA ASN A 179 14.00 8.06 17.03
C ASN A 179 13.04 7.30 16.10
N VAL A 180 13.60 6.49 15.16
CA VAL A 180 12.87 5.53 14.33
C VAL A 180 13.33 4.13 14.68
N TYR A 181 12.39 3.21 14.87
CA TYR A 181 12.63 1.84 15.26
C TYR A 181 11.92 0.90 14.27
N ALA A 182 12.44 -0.30 14.08
CA ALA A 182 11.79 -1.33 13.26
C ALA A 182 11.63 -2.64 14.03
N ILE A 183 10.49 -3.29 13.83
CA ILE A 183 10.22 -4.65 14.30
C ILE A 183 10.14 -5.56 13.08
N CYS A 184 10.97 -6.60 13.06
CA CYS A 184 10.91 -7.63 12.04
C CYS A 184 9.81 -8.65 12.38
N THR A 185 8.91 -8.91 11.44
CA THR A 185 7.78 -9.83 11.64
C THR A 185 8.03 -11.25 11.10
N ILE A 186 9.15 -11.50 10.43
CA ILE A 186 9.45 -12.81 9.83
C ILE A 186 9.32 -13.96 10.82
N CYS A 187 9.87 -13.79 12.03
CA CYS A 187 9.82 -14.84 13.04
C CYS A 187 8.42 -15.04 13.67
N LEU A 188 7.57 -14.03 13.62
CA LEU A 188 6.25 -14.07 14.24
C LEU A 188 5.24 -14.90 13.42
N LEU A 189 5.39 -14.93 12.10
CA LEU A 189 4.53 -15.73 11.22
C LEU A 189 4.70 -17.24 11.42
N TYR A 190 5.89 -17.70 11.86
CA TYR A 190 6.15 -19.10 12.14
C TYR A 190 5.79 -19.52 13.56
N THR A 191 5.72 -18.60 14.52
CA THR A 191 5.58 -18.91 15.94
C THR A 191 4.18 -18.66 16.51
N SER A 192 3.34 -17.89 15.82
CA SER A 192 1.98 -17.57 16.28
C SER A 192 1.07 -17.36 15.07
N PRO A 193 0.49 -18.45 14.53
CA PRO A 193 -0.50 -18.29 13.47
C PRO A 193 -1.66 -17.44 14.01
N SER A 194 -1.86 -16.27 13.43
CA SER A 194 -3.02 -15.43 13.68
C SER A 194 -4.29 -16.23 13.41
N PRO A 195 -5.40 -15.99 14.11
CA PRO A 195 -6.69 -16.58 13.74
C PRO A 195 -7.10 -16.33 12.28
N ARG A 196 -6.53 -15.28 11.64
CA ARG A 196 -6.69 -15.01 10.21
C ARG A 196 -5.84 -15.92 9.34
N ASP A 197 -4.68 -16.37 9.83
CA ASP A 197 -3.78 -17.27 9.10
C ASP A 197 -4.26 -18.71 9.11
N ARG A 198 -5.17 -19.07 10.01
CA ARG A 198 -5.86 -20.39 10.02
C ARG A 198 -6.80 -20.58 8.83
N SER A 199 -7.13 -19.51 8.10
CA SER A 199 -7.94 -19.59 6.88
C SER A 199 -7.10 -19.81 5.61
N VAL A 200 -5.78 -19.98 5.73
CA VAL A 200 -4.83 -20.12 4.61
C VAL A 200 -4.03 -21.43 4.68
N SER A 201 -4.39 -22.33 5.60
CA SER A 201 -3.79 -23.68 5.71
C SER A 201 -4.76 -24.76 5.29
#